data_e0d31b039690b19af3dff9219374732e
#
_entry.id   e0d31b039690b19af3dff9219374732e
#
_cell.length_a   1.000
_cell.length_b   1.000
_cell.length_c   1.000
_cell.angle_alpha   90.00
_cell.angle_beta   90.00
_cell.angle_gamma   90.00
#
_symmetry.space_group_name_H-M   'P 1'
#
loop_
_entity.id
_entity.type
_entity.pdbx_description
1 polymer ?
#
loop_
_entity_poly.entity_id
_entity_poly.type
_entity_poly.pdbx_seq_one_letter_code
_entity_poly.pdbx_strand_id
1 'polypeptide(L)'
;MPIQTTVVRRLGWIAPVSSYIPVYCGTLVHMTAERQNHSLVEVERVQTGVRLEKRMLKVLKAIAEQKDMTLGDLLEGIVLHAFEGKAPFSPQTLKEIEQFKSLYGMTLKASDSHHLKERKR
;
A
#
# COMPACT_ATOMS: atom_id res chain seq x y z
N MET A 1 9.41 -9.80 21.21
CA MET A 1 9.41 -10.32 19.86
C MET A 1 8.10 -10.12 19.16
N PRO A 2 7.01 -10.49 19.76
CA PRO A 2 5.74 -10.31 19.06
C PRO A 2 5.45 -8.87 18.68
N ILE A 3 6.01 -7.96 19.40
CA ILE A 3 5.78 -6.55 19.14
C ILE A 3 6.29 -6.15 17.76
N GLN A 4 7.44 -6.68 17.41
CA GLN A 4 8.01 -6.34 16.10
C GLN A 4 7.13 -6.81 14.97
N THR A 5 6.46 -7.90 15.17
CA THR A 5 5.58 -8.43 14.13
C THR A 5 4.53 -7.41 13.74
N THR A 6 3.95 -6.74 14.71
CA THR A 6 2.94 -5.75 14.45
C THR A 6 3.50 -4.58 13.64
N VAL A 7 4.67 -4.11 14.04
CA VAL A 7 5.29 -2.99 13.34
C VAL A 7 5.62 -3.34 11.90
N VAL A 8 6.18 -4.52 11.70
CA VAL A 8 6.57 -4.95 10.36
C VAL A 8 5.36 -5.01 9.45
N ARG A 9 4.27 -5.53 9.95
CA ARG A 9 3.09 -5.65 9.12
C ARG A 9 2.58 -4.31 8.64
N ARG A 10 2.71 -3.29 9.47
CA ARG A 10 2.25 -1.96 9.10
C ARG A 10 2.96 -1.42 7.89
N LEU A 11 4.22 -1.75 7.72
CA LEU A 11 5.01 -1.27 6.61
C LEU A 11 5.20 -2.33 5.53
N GLY A 12 4.52 -3.44 5.65
CA GLY A 12 4.78 -4.59 4.83
C GLY A 12 4.55 -4.38 3.35
N TRP A 13 3.71 -3.45 2.99
CA TRP A 13 3.44 -3.24 1.57
C TRP A 13 4.56 -2.50 0.86
N ILE A 14 5.41 -1.82 1.63
CA ILE A 14 6.54 -1.10 1.07
C ILE A 14 7.80 -1.92 1.21
N ALA A 15 8.05 -2.40 2.42
CA ALA A 15 9.29 -3.11 2.72
C ALA A 15 9.20 -4.52 2.22
N PRO A 16 10.12 -4.93 1.53
CA PRO A 16 10.18 -6.33 1.15
C PRO A 16 10.57 -7.15 2.33
N VAL A 17 10.57 -7.16 3.29
CA VAL A 17 10.79 -7.80 4.28
C VAL A 17 10.73 -8.25 5.33
N SER A 18 11.05 -8.16 5.28
CA SER A 18 11.16 -8.44 5.96
C SER A 18 11.36 -8.96 6.50
N SER A 19 11.62 -9.23 6.62
CA SER A 19 11.87 -9.64 7.21
C SER A 19 12.15 -9.90 8.08
N TYR A 20 12.24 -9.83 8.37
CA TYR A 20 12.38 -9.79 9.13
C TYR A 20 12.62 -10.17 9.95
N ILE A 21 12.75 -10.35 10.15
CA ILE A 21 12.88 -10.41 10.94
C ILE A 21 13.13 -10.59 11.79
N PRO A 22 13.35 -10.67 12.10
CA PRO A 22 13.54 -10.64 12.92
C PRO A 22 13.79 -10.73 13.70
N VAL A 23 14.08 -10.89 13.99
CA VAL A 23 14.24 -10.63 14.60
C VAL A 23 14.50 -10.66 15.44
N TYR A 24 14.82 -10.70 16.01
CA TYR A 24 14.90 -10.38 16.56
C TYR A 24 15.23 -10.29 17.37
N CYS A 25 15.63 -10.50 17.81
CA CYS A 25 15.82 -10.15 18.41
C CYS A 25 16.17 -9.66 19.01
N GLY A 26 16.40 -9.69 19.41
CA GLY A 26 16.65 -9.00 19.88
C GLY A 26 16.96 -8.24 20.09
N THR A 27 17.31 -8.14 20.24
CA THR A 27 17.45 -7.36 20.37
C THR A 27 17.30 -6.59 20.00
N LEU A 28 17.26 -6.57 19.96
CA LEU A 28 17.04 -5.67 19.49
C LEU A 28 16.94 -4.84 19.46
N VAL A 29 17.09 -4.95 19.61
CA VAL A 29 16.81 -4.02 19.65
C VAL A 29 17.22 -2.99 19.14
N HIS A 30 17.90 -2.72 18.85
CA HIS A 30 18.35 -1.68 18.37
C HIS A 30 18.04 -1.28 17.15
N MET A 31 18.32 -1.60 16.56
CA MET A 31 17.87 -1.32 15.33
C MET A 31 16.74 -0.42 15.33
N THR A 32 16.23 -0.20 16.41
CA THR A 32 15.23 0.81 16.55
C THR A 32 15.68 2.13 16.04
N ALA A 33 16.93 2.42 16.19
CA ALA A 33 17.44 3.71 15.77
C ALA A 33 17.24 3.93 14.28
N GLU A 34 17.45 2.90 13.54
CA GLU A 34 17.31 3.08 12.11
C GLU A 34 15.91 3.42 11.71
N ARG A 35 14.97 2.84 12.40
CA ARG A 35 13.60 3.15 12.08
C ARG A 35 13.28 4.58 12.31
N GLN A 36 13.83 5.13 13.36
CA GLN A 36 13.54 6.49 13.67
C GLN A 36 14.19 7.46 12.75
N ASN A 37 15.15 7.01 12.01
CA ASN A 37 15.80 7.91 11.08
C ASN A 37 14.92 8.25 9.90
N HIS A 38 13.79 7.62 9.80
CA HIS A 38 12.83 8.04 8.80
C HIS A 38 12.17 9.31 9.29
N SER A 39 12.84 10.42 9.09
CA SER A 39 12.26 11.71 9.44
C SER A 39 11.04 11.95 8.57
N LEU A 40 10.05 12.57 9.17
CA LEU A 40 8.85 12.94 8.43
C LEU A 40 9.19 14.09 7.50
N VAL A 41 8.70 14.00 6.28
CA VAL A 41 8.88 15.06 5.30
C VAL A 41 7.60 15.90 5.28
N GLU A 42 7.75 17.18 5.50
CA GLU A 42 6.61 18.09 5.45
C GLU A 42 6.25 18.37 4.00
N VAL A 43 4.97 18.29 3.70
CA VAL A 43 4.47 18.56 2.37
C VAL A 43 3.19 19.37 2.48
N GLU A 44 2.89 20.13 1.46
CA GLU A 44 1.62 20.82 1.35
C GLU A 44 0.68 19.96 0.53
N ARG A 45 -0.48 19.63 1.10
CA ARG A 45 -1.47 18.83 0.39
C ARG A 45 -2.64 19.72 -0.01
N VAL A 46 -3.13 19.47 -1.21
CA VAL A 46 -4.32 20.16 -1.70
C VAL A 46 -5.40 19.13 -1.93
N GLN A 47 -6.64 19.54 -1.76
CA GLN A 47 -7.76 18.65 -2.01
C GLN A 47 -8.07 18.63 -3.50
N THR A 48 -8.28 17.44 -4.05
CA THR A 48 -8.64 17.29 -5.44
C THR A 48 -9.65 16.16 -5.57
N GLY A 49 -10.37 16.14 -6.65
CA GLY A 49 -11.32 15.09 -6.92
C GLY A 49 -10.97 14.37 -8.21
N VAL A 50 -11.03 13.06 -8.17
CA VAL A 50 -10.85 12.23 -9.35
C VAL A 50 -11.98 11.22 -9.42
N ARG A 51 -12.30 10.79 -10.63
CA ARG A 51 -13.31 9.76 -10.83
C ARG A 51 -12.60 8.46 -11.15
N LEU A 52 -12.91 7.44 -10.38
CA LEU A 52 -12.31 6.13 -10.54
C LEU A 52 -13.40 5.10 -10.76
N GLU A 53 -13.04 4.00 -11.39
CA GLU A 53 -13.97 2.91 -11.53
C GLU A 53 -14.40 2.41 -10.13
N LYS A 54 -15.67 2.08 -10.02
CA LYS A 54 -16.30 1.83 -8.71
C LYS A 54 -15.62 0.69 -7.94
N ARG A 55 -15.37 -0.42 -8.61
CA ARG A 55 -14.79 -1.59 -7.94
C ARG A 55 -13.32 -1.38 -7.63
N MET A 56 -12.63 -0.67 -8.52
CA MET A 56 -11.24 -0.28 -8.25
C MET A 56 -11.14 0.54 -6.97
N LEU A 57 -12.06 1.49 -6.81
CA LEU A 57 -12.08 2.30 -5.60
C LEU A 57 -12.34 1.45 -4.36
N LYS A 58 -13.24 0.47 -4.46
CA LYS A 58 -13.50 -0.43 -3.34
C LYS A 58 -12.28 -1.22 -2.95
N VAL A 59 -11.54 -1.72 -3.92
CA VAL A 59 -10.31 -2.47 -3.67
C VAL A 59 -9.28 -1.56 -3.01
N LEU A 60 -9.12 -0.33 -3.52
CA LEU A 60 -8.18 0.61 -2.92
C LEU A 60 -8.52 0.92 -1.47
N LYS A 61 -9.79 1.15 -1.18
CA LYS A 61 -10.21 1.44 0.18
C LYS A 61 -9.98 0.24 1.11
N ALA A 62 -10.21 -0.97 0.60
CA ALA A 62 -9.99 -2.16 1.40
C ALA A 62 -8.50 -2.33 1.74
N ILE A 63 -7.63 -2.06 0.77
CA ILE A 63 -6.19 -2.13 1.01
C ILE A 63 -5.77 -1.09 2.04
N ALA A 64 -6.25 0.13 1.88
CA ALA A 64 -5.91 1.20 2.81
C ALA A 64 -6.36 0.87 4.23
N GLU A 65 -7.57 0.36 4.36
CA GLU A 65 -8.11 -0.03 5.66
C GLU A 65 -7.28 -1.13 6.29
N GLN A 66 -6.90 -2.12 5.52
CA GLN A 66 -6.10 -3.24 6.03
C GLN A 66 -4.73 -2.78 6.48
N LYS A 67 -4.17 -1.78 5.83
CA LYS A 67 -2.85 -1.25 6.15
C LYS A 67 -2.89 -0.11 7.17
N ASP A 68 -4.04 0.21 7.69
CA ASP A 68 -4.22 1.29 8.67
C ASP A 68 -3.73 2.64 8.14
N MET A 69 -4.04 2.93 6.89
CA MET A 69 -3.66 4.20 6.28
C MET A 69 -4.85 4.80 5.56
N THR A 70 -4.77 6.08 5.26
CA THR A 70 -5.82 6.73 4.50
C THR A 70 -5.69 6.39 3.02
N LEU A 71 -6.77 6.58 2.29
CA LEU A 71 -6.73 6.38 0.85
C LEU A 71 -5.70 7.30 0.20
N GLY A 72 -5.59 8.53 0.69
CA GLY A 72 -4.59 9.46 0.17
C GLY A 72 -3.18 8.97 0.37
N ASP A 73 -2.87 8.47 1.56
CA ASP A 73 -1.55 7.91 1.83
C ASP A 73 -1.24 6.73 0.90
N LEU A 74 -2.22 5.87 0.70
CA LEU A 74 -2.03 4.74 -0.20
C LEU A 74 -1.74 5.21 -1.62
N LEU A 75 -2.51 6.16 -2.11
CA LEU A 75 -2.33 6.66 -3.47
C LEU A 75 -0.99 7.37 -3.62
N GLU A 76 -0.59 8.17 -2.62
CA GLU A 76 0.72 8.82 -2.65
C GLU A 76 1.84 7.78 -2.75
N GLY A 77 1.73 6.71 -1.98
CA GLY A 77 2.72 5.64 -2.04
C GLY A 77 2.79 4.97 -3.40
N ILE A 78 1.64 4.67 -3.98
CA ILE A 78 1.59 4.07 -5.31
C ILE A 78 2.23 4.98 -6.34
N VAL A 79 1.87 6.26 -6.31
CA VAL A 79 2.36 7.23 -7.29
C VAL A 79 3.87 7.41 -7.16
N LEU A 80 4.38 7.55 -5.95
CA LEU A 80 5.81 7.73 -5.75
C LEU A 80 6.61 6.53 -6.23
N HIS A 81 6.12 5.33 -5.96
CA HIS A 81 6.80 4.13 -6.48
C HIS A 81 6.75 4.09 -7.99
N ALA A 82 5.58 4.41 -8.56
CA ALA A 82 5.44 4.39 -10.01
C ALA A 82 6.35 5.40 -10.68
N PHE A 83 6.52 6.58 -10.07
CA PHE A 83 7.40 7.60 -10.62
C PHE A 83 8.85 7.15 -10.68
N GLU A 84 9.25 6.28 -9.77
CA GLU A 84 10.61 5.74 -9.78
C GLU A 84 10.73 4.43 -10.53
N GLY A 85 9.67 3.97 -11.14
CA GLY A 85 9.67 2.71 -11.86
C GLY A 85 9.72 1.49 -10.94
N LYS A 86 9.31 1.65 -9.69
CA LYS A 86 9.33 0.56 -8.72
C LYS A 86 7.93 0.02 -8.52
N ALA A 87 7.84 -1.28 -8.24
CA ALA A 87 6.57 -1.90 -7.92
C ALA A 87 6.09 -1.39 -6.56
N PRO A 88 4.84 -0.91 -6.47
CA PRO A 88 4.36 -0.33 -5.21
C PRO A 88 3.95 -1.33 -4.15
N PHE A 89 3.80 -2.60 -4.50
CA PHE A 89 3.27 -3.59 -3.57
C PHE A 89 4.20 -4.79 -3.46
N SER A 90 4.33 -5.30 -2.24
CA SER A 90 5.05 -6.54 -1.99
C SER A 90 4.26 -7.73 -2.53
N PRO A 91 4.91 -8.89 -2.71
CA PRO A 91 4.18 -10.09 -3.14
C PRO A 91 3.03 -10.46 -2.20
N GLN A 92 3.21 -10.25 -0.91
CA GLN A 92 2.14 -10.53 0.05
C GLN A 92 0.95 -9.61 -0.19
N THR A 93 1.21 -8.33 -0.39
CA THR A 93 0.14 -7.37 -0.65
C THR A 93 -0.55 -7.67 -1.96
N LEU A 94 0.20 -8.13 -2.96
CA LEU A 94 -0.41 -8.50 -4.24
C LEU A 94 -1.41 -9.65 -4.08
N LYS A 95 -1.11 -10.61 -3.21
CA LYS A 95 -2.05 -11.69 -2.93
C LYS A 95 -3.32 -11.14 -2.27
N GLU A 96 -3.16 -10.23 -1.35
CA GLU A 96 -4.30 -9.60 -0.70
C GLU A 96 -5.14 -8.82 -1.70
N ILE A 97 -4.49 -8.13 -2.63
CA ILE A 97 -5.20 -7.41 -3.67
C ILE A 97 -6.04 -8.36 -4.52
N GLU A 98 -5.48 -9.52 -4.88
CA GLU A 98 -6.23 -10.49 -5.67
C GLU A 98 -7.46 -10.98 -4.92
N GLN A 99 -7.36 -11.16 -3.62
CA GLN A 99 -8.50 -11.54 -2.80
C GLN A 99 -9.57 -10.46 -2.80
N PHE A 100 -9.17 -9.20 -2.64
CA PHE A 100 -10.13 -8.11 -2.68
C PHE A 100 -10.75 -7.94 -4.06
N LYS A 101 -9.96 -8.11 -5.11
CA LYS A 101 -10.49 -8.05 -6.48
C LYS A 101 -11.57 -9.10 -6.68
N SER A 102 -11.30 -10.31 -6.20
CA SER A 102 -12.26 -11.40 -6.30
C SER A 102 -13.51 -11.09 -5.50
N LEU A 103 -13.34 -10.58 -4.28
CA LEU A 103 -14.45 -10.27 -3.41
C LEU A 103 -15.39 -9.23 -4.02
N TYR A 104 -14.84 -8.22 -4.63
CA TYR A 104 -15.65 -7.13 -5.21
C TYR A 104 -15.96 -7.34 -6.68
N GLY A 105 -15.51 -8.44 -7.26
CA GLY A 105 -15.77 -8.73 -8.67
C GLY A 105 -15.06 -7.79 -9.63
N MET A 106 -13.88 -7.33 -9.27
CA MET A 106 -13.09 -6.47 -10.13
C MET A 106 -12.25 -7.32 -11.07
N THR A 107 -12.50 -7.17 -12.37
CA THR A 107 -11.83 -7.98 -13.40
C THR A 107 -10.88 -7.18 -14.27
N LEU A 108 -10.80 -5.86 -14.05
CA LEU A 108 -9.96 -5.01 -14.88
C LEU A 108 -8.48 -5.33 -14.66
N LYS A 109 -7.72 -5.17 -15.72
CA LYS A 109 -6.29 -5.45 -15.74
C LYS A 109 -5.53 -4.21 -16.21
N ALA A 110 -4.21 -4.26 -16.05
CA ALA A 110 -3.37 -3.14 -16.51
C ALA A 110 -3.55 -2.88 -18.00
N SER A 111 -3.80 -3.92 -18.77
CA SER A 111 -4.03 -3.76 -20.22
C SER A 111 -5.29 -2.97 -20.54
N ASP A 112 -6.21 -2.86 -19.59
CA ASP A 112 -7.43 -2.08 -19.78
C ASP A 112 -7.21 -0.59 -19.51
N SER A 113 -6.04 -0.24 -19.03
CA SER A 113 -5.71 1.13 -18.69
C SER A 113 -5.89 2.03 -19.92
N HIS A 114 -6.52 3.17 -19.72
CA HIS A 114 -6.80 4.15 -20.75
C HIS A 114 -7.82 3.70 -21.80
N HIS A 115 -8.44 2.54 -21.61
CA HIS A 115 -9.46 2.03 -22.51
C HIS A 115 -10.83 1.94 -21.84
N LEU A 116 -10.97 2.57 -20.66
CA LEU A 116 -12.21 2.51 -19.91
C LEU A 116 -13.14 3.61 -20.36
N LYS A 117 -14.43 3.27 -20.51
CA LYS A 117 -15.45 4.22 -20.89
C LYS A 117 -16.54 4.22 -19.83
N GLU A 118 -16.92 5.40 -19.38
CA GLU A 118 -17.94 5.50 -18.35
C GLU A 118 -19.30 5.11 -18.91
N ARG A 119 -20.02 4.27 -18.16
CA ARG A 119 -21.36 3.88 -18.53
C ARG A 119 -22.31 5.04 -18.23
N LYS A 120 -23.08 5.40 -19.22
CA LYS A 120 -24.17 6.38 -19.01
C LYS A 120 -25.29 5.70 -18.26
N ARG A 121 -25.88 6.43 -17.32
CA ARG A 121 -27.04 5.95 -16.57
C ARG A 121 -28.31 6.26 -17.35
#